data_5d2cf5cf329b5a00cf91d703e5642c54
#
_entry.id   5d2cf5cf329b5a00cf91d703e5642c54
#
_cell.length_a   1.000
_cell.length_b   1.000
_cell.length_c   1.000
_cell.angle_alpha   90.00
_cell.angle_beta   90.00
_cell.angle_gamma   90.00
#
_symmetry.space_group_name_H-M   'P 1'
#
loop_
_entity.id
_entity.type
_entity.pdbx_description
1 polymer ?
#
loop_
_entity_poly.entity_id
_entity_poly.type
_entity_poly.pdbx_seq_one_letter_code
_entity_poly.pdbx_strand_id
1 'polypeptide(L)'
;MIAQVLAAPCANTEVTPEAGNLAVVRAAVLCLINRERAQNGDAPLKASPDLDAAAEEHSQELVADDYFAHVSPSGVTPVQRIRSTGYIPSPDDGYVIGENLAWGTYDLSTPQAIVAAWIASPEHLANILEAQYVETGIGVMPAVPASLAEGAPGATYAQEFGVIIP
;
A
#
# COMPACT_ATOMS: atom_id res chain seq x y z
N MET A 1 -0.28 -11.20 -20.09
CA MET A 1 -0.47 -10.28 -18.95
C MET A 1 0.84 -9.79 -18.33
N ILE A 2 1.74 -10.68 -17.87
CA ILE A 2 3.08 -10.29 -17.35
C ILE A 2 3.90 -9.51 -18.38
N ALA A 3 3.96 -9.99 -19.62
CA ALA A 3 4.70 -9.31 -20.69
C ALA A 3 4.16 -7.90 -20.97
N GLN A 4 2.86 -7.69 -20.85
CA GLN A 4 2.24 -6.37 -21.02
C GLN A 4 2.63 -5.42 -19.90
N VAL A 5 2.70 -5.91 -18.66
CA VAL A 5 3.17 -5.12 -17.51
C VAL A 5 4.62 -4.72 -17.69
N LEU A 6 5.49 -5.65 -18.10
CA LEU A 6 6.92 -5.36 -18.33
C LEU A 6 7.15 -4.37 -19.46
N ALA A 7 6.29 -4.36 -20.48
CA ALA A 7 6.41 -3.47 -21.63
C ALA A 7 5.89 -2.05 -21.35
N ALA A 8 4.99 -1.87 -20.37
CA ALA A 8 4.37 -0.59 -20.07
C ALA A 8 5.25 0.23 -19.10
N PRO A 9 5.57 1.50 -19.42
CA PRO A 9 6.26 2.36 -18.47
C PRO A 9 5.30 2.80 -17.36
N CYS A 10 5.84 3.04 -16.16
CA CYS A 10 5.08 3.63 -15.06
C CYS A 10 5.21 5.15 -15.11
N ALA A 11 4.06 5.84 -15.12
CA ALA A 11 4.01 7.29 -15.13
C ALA A 11 3.95 7.84 -13.69
N ASN A 12 4.36 9.10 -13.52
CA ASN A 12 4.22 9.87 -12.28
C ASN A 12 4.91 9.25 -11.06
N THR A 13 5.99 8.51 -11.27
CA THR A 13 6.70 7.80 -10.19
C THR A 13 7.52 8.73 -9.29
N GLU A 14 7.79 9.96 -9.73
CA GLU A 14 8.61 10.92 -9.01
C GLU A 14 7.82 12.12 -8.48
N VAL A 15 6.48 12.08 -8.55
CA VAL A 15 5.66 13.15 -7.96
C VAL A 15 5.64 13.04 -6.44
N THR A 16 5.66 14.17 -5.75
CA THR A 16 5.43 14.20 -4.30
C THR A 16 3.92 14.25 -4.04
N PRO A 17 3.41 13.44 -3.09
CA PRO A 17 1.98 13.42 -2.80
C PRO A 17 1.46 14.75 -2.27
N GLU A 18 0.34 15.18 -2.82
CA GLU A 18 -0.41 16.37 -2.43
C GLU A 18 -1.91 16.02 -2.46
N ALA A 19 -2.73 16.81 -1.80
CA ALA A 19 -4.17 16.56 -1.71
C ALA A 19 -4.83 16.39 -3.09
N GLY A 20 -4.34 17.07 -4.13
CA GLY A 20 -4.93 17.04 -5.46
C GLY A 20 -4.43 15.93 -6.39
N ASN A 21 -3.42 15.14 -6.00
CA ASN A 21 -2.81 14.14 -6.88
C ASN A 21 -2.82 12.70 -6.33
N LEU A 22 -3.55 12.42 -5.27
CA LEU A 22 -3.49 11.12 -4.58
C LEU A 22 -3.89 9.95 -5.48
N ALA A 23 -4.85 10.13 -6.39
CA ALA A 23 -5.23 9.09 -7.33
C ALA A 23 -4.08 8.75 -8.30
N VAL A 24 -3.36 9.76 -8.76
CA VAL A 24 -2.17 9.62 -9.61
C VAL A 24 -1.06 8.89 -8.86
N VAL A 25 -0.84 9.25 -7.60
CA VAL A 25 0.16 8.61 -6.74
C VAL A 25 -0.17 7.13 -6.53
N ARG A 26 -1.42 6.79 -6.20
CA ARG A 26 -1.84 5.39 -6.04
C ARG A 26 -1.63 4.58 -7.32
N ALA A 27 -1.97 5.13 -8.46
CA ALA A 27 -1.76 4.46 -9.75
C ALA A 27 -0.27 4.21 -10.03
N ALA A 28 0.60 5.17 -9.69
CA ALA A 28 2.05 5.01 -9.85
C ALA A 28 2.60 3.89 -8.95
N VAL A 29 2.15 3.81 -7.69
CA VAL A 29 2.55 2.75 -6.77
C VAL A 29 2.11 1.39 -7.31
N LEU A 30 0.85 1.25 -7.72
CA LEU A 30 0.33 -0.01 -8.27
C LEU A 30 1.13 -0.47 -9.50
N CYS A 31 1.47 0.46 -10.39
CA CYS A 31 2.28 0.16 -11.56
C CYS A 31 3.66 -0.38 -11.16
N LEU A 32 4.34 0.28 -10.22
CA LEU A 32 5.67 -0.12 -9.75
C LEU A 32 5.64 -1.49 -9.05
N ILE A 33 4.63 -1.73 -8.20
CA ILE A 33 4.45 -3.02 -7.53
C ILE A 33 4.23 -4.14 -8.54
N ASN A 34 3.35 -3.92 -9.52
CA ASN A 34 3.08 -4.92 -10.55
C ASN A 34 4.28 -5.17 -11.45
N ARG A 35 5.11 -4.16 -11.69
CA ARG A 35 6.36 -4.34 -12.41
C ARG A 35 7.32 -5.25 -11.66
N GLU A 36 7.49 -5.04 -10.35
CA GLU A 36 8.34 -5.90 -9.52
C GLU A 36 7.82 -7.33 -9.51
N ARG A 37 6.52 -7.52 -9.35
CA ARG A 37 5.89 -8.85 -9.44
C ARG A 37 6.16 -9.51 -10.80
N ALA A 38 5.93 -8.80 -11.89
CA ALA A 38 6.13 -9.32 -13.23
C ALA A 38 7.60 -9.72 -13.50
N GLN A 39 8.55 -8.95 -12.99
CA GLN A 39 9.98 -9.29 -13.08
C GLN A 39 10.35 -10.58 -12.35
N ASN A 40 9.53 -10.97 -11.37
CA ASN A 40 9.70 -12.21 -10.60
C ASN A 40 8.73 -13.32 -11.01
N GLY A 41 7.98 -13.14 -12.10
CA GLY A 41 7.09 -14.14 -12.65
C GLY A 41 5.70 -14.21 -12.01
N ASP A 42 5.35 -13.23 -11.17
CA ASP A 42 4.04 -13.17 -10.51
C ASP A 42 3.02 -12.39 -11.34
N ALA A 43 1.77 -12.81 -11.27
CA ALA A 43 0.68 -12.13 -11.94
C ALA A 43 0.44 -10.73 -11.32
N PRO A 44 -0.01 -9.75 -12.13
CA PRO A 44 -0.33 -8.44 -11.61
C PRO A 44 -1.52 -8.47 -10.66
N LEU A 45 -1.45 -7.65 -9.61
CA LEU A 45 -2.54 -7.43 -8.67
C LEU A 45 -3.58 -6.49 -9.29
N LYS A 46 -4.84 -6.70 -8.92
CA LYS A 46 -5.95 -5.82 -9.29
C LYS A 46 -6.26 -4.88 -8.12
N ALA A 47 -6.61 -3.65 -8.43
CA ALA A 47 -7.09 -2.73 -7.42
C ALA A 47 -8.43 -3.19 -6.86
N SER A 48 -8.59 -3.16 -5.54
CA SER A 48 -9.82 -3.47 -4.83
C SER A 48 -10.31 -2.22 -4.11
N PRO A 49 -11.53 -1.72 -4.37
CA PRO A 49 -12.06 -0.57 -3.64
C PRO A 49 -12.13 -0.78 -2.12
N ASP A 50 -12.40 -1.99 -1.67
CA ASP A 50 -12.45 -2.31 -0.25
C ASP A 50 -11.06 -2.27 0.40
N LEU A 51 -10.05 -2.81 -0.29
CA LEU A 51 -8.67 -2.72 0.18
C LEU A 51 -8.12 -1.29 0.09
N ASP A 52 -8.51 -0.52 -0.93
CA ASP A 52 -8.19 0.92 -1.00
C ASP A 52 -8.76 1.65 0.22
N ALA A 53 -10.01 1.39 0.58
CA ALA A 53 -10.65 2.02 1.73
C ALA A 53 -9.91 1.69 3.04
N ALA A 54 -9.52 0.43 3.25
CA ALA A 54 -8.76 0.02 4.43
C ALA A 54 -7.39 0.71 4.48
N ALA A 55 -6.69 0.76 3.36
CA ALA A 55 -5.38 1.40 3.25
C ALA A 55 -5.47 2.92 3.48
N GLU A 56 -6.47 3.56 2.91
CA GLU A 56 -6.71 4.99 3.09
C GLU A 56 -7.01 5.34 4.55
N GLU A 57 -7.93 4.59 5.17
CA GLU A 57 -8.25 4.77 6.58
C GLU A 57 -7.00 4.64 7.45
N HIS A 58 -6.18 3.61 7.22
CA HIS A 58 -4.98 3.39 8.02
C HIS A 58 -3.94 4.48 7.82
N SER A 59 -3.70 4.91 6.59
CA SER A 59 -2.73 5.99 6.33
C SER A 59 -3.15 7.31 7.00
N GLN A 60 -4.45 7.62 6.99
CA GLN A 60 -5.01 8.79 7.67
C GLN A 60 -4.87 8.67 9.20
N GLU A 61 -5.18 7.52 9.76
CA GLU A 61 -5.10 7.27 11.20
C GLU A 61 -3.67 7.36 11.72
N LEU A 62 -2.70 6.80 10.98
CA LEU A 62 -1.29 6.89 11.34
C LEU A 62 -0.85 8.33 11.56
N VAL A 63 -1.27 9.24 10.68
CA VAL A 63 -0.93 10.65 10.78
C VAL A 63 -1.75 11.35 11.87
N ALA A 64 -3.06 11.14 11.88
CA ALA A 64 -3.98 11.82 12.81
C ALA A 64 -3.70 11.47 14.27
N ASP A 65 -3.41 10.20 14.55
CA ASP A 65 -3.17 9.68 15.90
C ASP A 65 -1.68 9.59 16.25
N ASP A 66 -0.82 10.06 15.35
CA ASP A 66 0.64 10.14 15.54
C ASP A 66 1.26 8.82 16.01
N TYR A 67 1.12 7.77 15.19
CA TYR A 67 1.79 6.51 15.41
C TYR A 67 2.21 5.88 14.08
N PHE A 68 3.05 4.85 14.14
CA PHE A 68 3.46 4.09 12.95
C PHE A 68 3.58 2.61 13.30
N ALA A 69 2.50 1.86 13.05
CA ALA A 69 2.41 0.43 13.34
C ALA A 69 1.26 -0.21 12.57
N HIS A 70 1.32 -1.53 12.39
CA HIS A 70 0.23 -2.30 11.78
C HIS A 70 -1.02 -2.32 12.66
N VAL A 71 -0.84 -2.45 13.96
CA VAL A 71 -1.95 -2.45 14.94
C VAL A 71 -2.07 -1.05 15.53
N SER A 72 -3.28 -0.52 15.54
CA SER A 72 -3.53 0.82 16.11
C SER A 72 -3.36 0.83 17.62
N PRO A 73 -3.17 2.00 18.25
CA PRO A 73 -3.11 2.10 19.72
C PRO A 73 -4.34 1.54 20.43
N SER A 74 -5.50 1.58 19.77
CA SER A 74 -6.76 1.01 20.29
C SER A 74 -6.87 -0.51 20.10
N GLY A 75 -5.88 -1.15 19.44
CA GLY A 75 -5.83 -2.58 19.23
C GLY A 75 -6.46 -3.08 17.93
N VAL A 76 -6.82 -2.21 17.00
CA VAL A 76 -7.36 -2.61 15.69
C VAL A 76 -6.23 -3.18 14.83
N THR A 77 -6.42 -4.43 14.38
CA THR A 77 -5.48 -5.15 13.54
C THR A 77 -5.75 -4.91 12.05
N PRO A 78 -4.77 -5.18 11.15
CA PRO A 78 -5.03 -5.14 9.71
C PRO A 78 -6.22 -6.00 9.27
N VAL A 79 -6.36 -7.21 9.82
CA VAL A 79 -7.51 -8.09 9.52
C VAL A 79 -8.84 -7.42 9.89
N GLN A 80 -8.92 -6.84 11.08
CA GLN A 80 -10.14 -6.17 11.53
C GLN A 80 -10.47 -4.97 10.64
N ARG A 81 -9.45 -4.19 10.26
CA ARG A 81 -9.62 -3.03 9.38
C ARG A 81 -10.12 -3.45 8.01
N ILE A 82 -9.52 -4.47 7.41
CA ILE A 82 -9.94 -5.01 6.11
C ILE A 82 -11.35 -5.63 6.22
N ARG A 83 -11.62 -6.37 7.29
CA ARG A 83 -12.95 -6.98 7.49
C ARG A 83 -14.06 -5.92 7.59
N SER A 84 -13.78 -4.79 8.20
CA SER A 84 -14.76 -3.71 8.35
C SER A 84 -15.18 -3.07 7.02
N THR A 85 -14.38 -3.23 5.96
CA THR A 85 -14.73 -2.72 4.63
C THR A 85 -15.64 -3.65 3.84
N GLY A 86 -15.83 -4.90 4.30
CA GLY A 86 -16.58 -5.92 3.56
C GLY A 86 -15.73 -6.76 2.61
N TYR A 87 -14.42 -6.57 2.56
CA TYR A 87 -13.52 -7.34 1.70
C TYR A 87 -13.61 -8.85 2.00
N ILE A 88 -13.75 -9.22 3.26
CA ILE A 88 -13.95 -10.60 3.69
C ILE A 88 -15.47 -10.77 3.86
N PRO A 89 -16.18 -11.38 2.87
CA PRO A 89 -17.65 -11.28 2.83
C PRO A 89 -18.35 -12.17 3.84
N SER A 90 -17.70 -13.23 4.32
CA SER A 90 -18.26 -14.16 5.28
C SER A 90 -17.22 -14.54 6.32
N PRO A 91 -17.63 -14.74 7.60
CA PRO A 91 -16.72 -15.25 8.62
C PRO A 91 -16.23 -16.68 8.33
N ASP A 92 -16.91 -17.41 7.45
CA ASP A 92 -16.55 -18.77 7.07
C ASP A 92 -15.56 -18.83 5.90
N ASP A 93 -15.34 -17.70 5.20
CA ASP A 93 -14.37 -17.64 4.11
C ASP A 93 -12.95 -17.60 4.64
N GLY A 94 -12.06 -18.34 3.97
CA GLY A 94 -10.62 -18.20 4.18
C GLY A 94 -10.10 -16.92 3.51
N TYR A 95 -8.94 -16.52 3.92
CA TYR A 95 -8.26 -15.36 3.30
C TYR A 95 -6.76 -15.44 3.53
N VAL A 96 -6.02 -14.80 2.64
CA VAL A 96 -4.61 -14.47 2.88
C VAL A 96 -4.51 -12.95 2.69
N ILE A 97 -4.00 -12.26 3.69
CA ILE A 97 -3.83 -10.81 3.64
C ILE A 97 -2.44 -10.42 4.11
N GLY A 98 -1.99 -9.26 3.70
CA GLY A 98 -0.75 -8.65 4.17
C GLY A 98 -0.83 -7.14 4.07
N GLU A 99 0.12 -6.47 4.73
CA GLU A 99 0.18 -5.02 4.76
C GLU A 99 1.63 -4.55 4.69
N ASN A 100 1.88 -3.55 3.86
CA ASN A 100 3.13 -2.79 3.87
C ASN A 100 2.84 -1.34 4.26
N LEU A 101 3.69 -0.80 5.12
CA LEU A 101 3.63 0.60 5.55
C LEU A 101 4.95 1.29 5.22
N ALA A 102 4.88 2.58 4.91
CA ALA A 102 6.06 3.41 4.73
C ALA A 102 5.74 4.88 4.96
N TRP A 103 6.76 5.65 5.25
CA TRP A 103 6.71 7.11 5.25
C TRP A 103 8.02 7.65 4.69
N GLY A 104 7.96 8.85 4.18
CA GLY A 104 9.14 9.55 3.70
C GLY A 104 8.91 11.04 3.64
N THR A 105 9.98 11.81 3.74
CA THR A 105 9.95 13.27 3.64
C THR A 105 10.62 13.72 2.36
N TYR A 106 10.18 14.86 1.83
CA TYR A 106 10.71 15.44 0.60
C TYR A 106 10.77 14.41 -0.55
N ASP A 107 11.90 14.22 -1.16
CA ASP A 107 12.06 13.30 -2.30
C ASP A 107 11.87 11.83 -1.92
N LEU A 108 11.97 11.50 -0.64
CA LEU A 108 11.72 10.14 -0.15
C LEU A 108 10.23 9.81 -0.04
N SER A 109 9.35 10.78 -0.30
CA SER A 109 7.90 10.57 -0.28
C SER A 109 7.31 10.17 -1.63
N THR A 110 8.11 10.14 -2.70
CA THR A 110 7.64 9.79 -4.05
C THR A 110 7.27 8.30 -4.14
N PRO A 111 6.36 7.92 -5.06
CA PRO A 111 6.05 6.50 -5.29
C PRO A 111 7.31 5.66 -5.55
N GLN A 112 8.22 6.16 -6.36
CA GLN A 112 9.47 5.46 -6.66
C GLN A 112 10.32 5.22 -5.42
N ALA A 113 10.49 6.22 -4.56
CA ALA A 113 11.29 6.10 -3.34
C ALA A 113 10.65 5.13 -2.34
N ILE A 114 9.33 5.18 -2.18
CA ILE A 114 8.59 4.31 -1.27
C ILE A 114 8.66 2.85 -1.74
N VAL A 115 8.37 2.58 -3.01
CA VAL A 115 8.43 1.21 -3.53
C VAL A 115 9.86 0.67 -3.50
N ALA A 116 10.86 1.49 -3.82
CA ALA A 116 12.27 1.10 -3.71
C ALA A 116 12.64 0.72 -2.26
N ALA A 117 12.15 1.46 -1.27
CA ALA A 117 12.37 1.14 0.13
C ALA A 117 11.71 -0.18 0.53
N TRP A 118 10.49 -0.46 0.06
CA TRP A 118 9.82 -1.74 0.31
C TRP A 118 10.59 -2.90 -0.34
N ILE A 119 11.05 -2.74 -1.57
CA ILE A 119 11.82 -3.77 -2.27
C ILE A 119 13.14 -4.06 -1.56
N ALA A 120 13.78 -3.06 -0.98
CA ALA A 120 15.04 -3.20 -0.24
C ALA A 120 14.88 -3.87 1.13
N SER A 121 13.65 -4.02 1.62
CA SER A 121 13.34 -4.64 2.91
C SER A 121 12.79 -6.05 2.71
N PRO A 122 13.45 -7.11 3.22
CA PRO A 122 13.02 -8.49 2.98
C PRO A 122 11.57 -8.77 3.36
N GLU A 123 11.08 -8.22 4.47
CA GLU A 123 9.70 -8.45 4.92
C GLU A 123 8.68 -7.78 4.02
N HIS A 124 8.95 -6.55 3.57
CA HIS A 124 8.07 -5.84 2.65
C HIS A 124 8.10 -6.46 1.25
N LEU A 125 9.27 -6.86 0.78
CA LEU A 125 9.41 -7.54 -0.51
C LEU A 125 8.65 -8.87 -0.52
N ALA A 126 8.68 -9.61 0.58
CA ALA A 126 7.93 -10.86 0.71
C ALA A 126 6.43 -10.66 0.47
N ASN A 127 5.85 -9.57 0.97
CA ASN A 127 4.45 -9.22 0.69
C ASN A 127 4.25 -8.89 -0.79
N ILE A 128 5.13 -8.11 -1.39
CA ILE A 128 5.02 -7.75 -2.81
C ILE A 128 5.03 -8.99 -3.70
N LEU A 129 5.87 -9.97 -3.37
CA LEU A 129 6.09 -11.17 -4.18
C LEU A 129 5.24 -12.38 -3.74
N GLU A 130 4.30 -12.20 -2.80
CA GLU A 130 3.42 -13.31 -2.41
C GLU A 130 2.49 -13.68 -3.57
N ALA A 131 2.70 -14.86 -4.12
CA ALA A 131 2.00 -15.33 -5.32
C ALA A 131 0.50 -15.55 -5.09
N GLN A 132 0.07 -15.78 -3.87
CA GLN A 132 -1.34 -16.02 -3.54
C GLN A 132 -2.19 -14.75 -3.63
N TYR A 133 -1.60 -13.58 -3.45
CA TYR A 133 -2.35 -12.34 -3.54
C TYR A 133 -2.85 -12.09 -4.96
N VAL A 134 -4.09 -11.64 -5.07
CA VAL A 134 -4.73 -11.29 -6.36
C VAL A 134 -5.18 -9.84 -6.41
N GLU A 135 -5.38 -9.21 -5.25
CA GLU A 135 -5.88 -7.85 -5.15
C GLU A 135 -5.04 -7.03 -4.17
N THR A 136 -5.09 -5.72 -4.36
CA THR A 136 -4.40 -4.77 -3.48
C THR A 136 -5.18 -3.47 -3.37
N GLY A 137 -4.95 -2.75 -2.27
CA GLY A 137 -5.41 -1.38 -2.08
C GLY A 137 -4.27 -0.51 -1.59
N ILE A 138 -4.26 0.75 -1.97
CA ILE A 138 -3.21 1.69 -1.63
C ILE A 138 -3.83 2.95 -1.05
N GLY A 139 -3.33 3.35 0.12
CA GLY A 139 -3.67 4.60 0.77
C GLY A 139 -2.46 5.49 0.89
N VAL A 140 -2.65 6.78 0.69
CA VAL A 140 -1.60 7.79 0.80
C VAL A 140 -2.14 9.00 1.55
N MET A 141 -1.45 9.40 2.61
CA MET A 141 -1.71 10.65 3.32
C MET A 141 -0.54 11.60 3.04
N PRO A 142 -0.78 12.82 2.52
CA PRO A 142 0.31 13.75 2.20
C PRO A 142 0.83 14.47 3.45
N ALA A 143 1.14 13.71 4.46
CA ALA A 143 1.70 14.14 5.74
C ALA A 143 2.41 12.96 6.39
N VAL A 144 3.22 13.21 7.39
CA VAL A 144 3.94 12.20 8.17
C VAL A 144 3.56 12.36 9.64
N PRO A 145 3.46 11.27 10.42
CA PRO A 145 3.26 11.38 11.86
C PRO A 145 4.24 12.36 12.49
N ALA A 146 3.74 13.29 13.29
CA ALA A 146 4.53 14.41 13.81
C ALA A 146 5.74 13.96 14.63
N SER A 147 5.62 12.85 15.37
CA SER A 147 6.71 12.29 16.15
C SER A 147 7.87 11.76 15.30
N LEU A 148 7.65 11.48 14.02
CA LEU A 148 8.68 10.94 13.12
C LEU A 148 9.41 12.03 12.33
N ALA A 149 8.72 13.08 11.91
CA ALA A 149 9.26 14.06 10.98
C ALA A 149 9.12 15.52 11.44
N GLU A 150 8.60 15.77 12.63
CA GLU A 150 8.48 17.11 13.23
C GLU A 150 7.84 18.14 12.30
N GLY A 151 6.83 17.74 11.52
CA GLY A 151 6.12 18.61 10.59
C GLY A 151 6.82 18.82 9.24
N ALA A 152 7.90 18.11 8.93
CA ALA A 152 8.52 18.16 7.61
C ALA A 152 7.55 17.69 6.53
N PRO A 153 7.59 18.29 5.32
CA PRO A 153 6.78 17.83 4.20
C PRO A 153 7.09 16.38 3.83
N GLY A 154 6.05 15.57 3.63
CA GLY A 154 6.21 14.17 3.29
C GLY A 154 4.89 13.46 3.11
N ALA A 155 4.93 12.13 3.08
CA ALA A 155 3.75 11.30 2.94
C ALA A 155 3.88 9.98 3.70
N THR A 156 2.72 9.44 4.06
CA THR A 156 2.57 8.14 4.70
C THR A 156 1.75 7.24 3.79
N TYR A 157 2.24 6.03 3.55
CA TYR A 157 1.64 5.07 2.65
C TYR A 157 1.23 3.81 3.41
N ALA A 158 0.09 3.27 3.05
CA ALA A 158 -0.32 1.93 3.42
C ALA A 158 -0.67 1.16 2.15
N GLN A 159 -0.27 -0.10 2.08
CA GLN A 159 -0.70 -1.00 1.01
C GLN A 159 -1.25 -2.26 1.66
N GLU A 160 -2.49 -2.59 1.31
CA GLU A 160 -3.14 -3.82 1.70
C GLU A 160 -3.10 -4.81 0.55
N PHE A 161 -2.86 -6.08 0.86
CA PHE A 161 -2.86 -7.17 -0.11
C PHE A 161 -3.88 -8.21 0.31
N GLY A 162 -4.49 -8.88 -0.65
CA GLY A 162 -5.45 -9.89 -0.29
C GLY A 162 -5.83 -10.88 -1.36
N VAL A 163 -6.40 -11.98 -0.89
CA VAL A 163 -7.14 -12.96 -1.65
C VAL A 163 -8.19 -13.60 -0.73
N ILE A 164 -9.39 -13.80 -1.24
CA ILE A 164 -10.45 -14.51 -0.53
C ILE A 164 -10.48 -15.95 -1.04
N ILE A 165 -10.58 -16.90 -0.12
CA ILE A 165 -10.63 -18.34 -0.39
C ILE A 165 -12.02 -18.81 0.07
N PRO A 166 -12.97 -18.95 -0.88
CA PRO A 166 -14.35 -19.35 -0.55
C PRO A 166 -14.45 -20.73 0.12
#